data_9f4a8893dbd51a547d9f44342664d22a
#
_entry.id   9f4a8893dbd51a547d9f44342664d22a
#
_cell.length_a   1.000
_cell.length_b   1.000
_cell.length_c   1.000
_cell.angle_alpha   90.00
_cell.angle_beta   90.00
_cell.angle_gamma   90.00
#
_symmetry.space_group_name_H-M   'P 1'
#
loop_
_entity.id
_entity.type
_entity.pdbx_description
1 polymer ?
#
loop_
_entity_poly.entity_id
_entity_poly.type
_entity_poly.pdbx_seq_one_letter_code
_entity_poly.pdbx_strand_id
1 'polypeptide(L)'
;MKIKISNLHLSPKDNITYDDLILKELKVGKDKVKNITLVSQSIDARKKDNIFYVLSFIVEGDFDSRVLKNKHVTKYESAPLRMKYTSFNDNLRPVIVGFGPAGIFAALYLTRCNAKPIILERGGSMDERIASVNEFLKNKKLDSNSNIQFGEGGAGTFSDGKLQTNAHDPLISYILNEFVRYGAPKNIIYESMPHIGTDNLRNVIKNMRLDMEQRGASFYFNTKLNEIAFEDDGVLAITSSMAFKTRHLILGLGHSARDTFKMLYKHDVKMEPKSFSMGVRIEHKREFINQMQYGNFFTYLPAASYKSAVHLPTGRSLYTFCMCPGGTVIASSSEPETIVTNGMSVYARNGENANSAVLMQHYW
;
A
#
# COMPACT_ATOMS: atom_id res chain seq x y z
N MET A 1 0.03 -25.55 -23.85
CA MET A 1 -0.94 -25.50 -22.73
C MET A 1 -0.41 -24.56 -21.66
N LYS A 2 -1.31 -23.89 -20.90
CA LYS A 2 -0.94 -23.04 -19.76
C LYS A 2 -1.43 -23.69 -18.47
N ILE A 3 -0.52 -23.86 -17.50
CA ILE A 3 -0.79 -24.54 -16.24
C ILE A 3 -0.36 -23.67 -15.07
N LYS A 4 -0.99 -23.87 -13.92
CA LYS A 4 -0.54 -23.31 -12.63
C LYS A 4 0.03 -24.44 -11.79
N ILE A 5 1.25 -24.25 -11.30
CA ILE A 5 1.88 -25.12 -10.30
C ILE A 5 1.84 -24.38 -8.97
N SER A 6 1.31 -25.03 -7.94
CA SER A 6 1.15 -24.40 -6.62
C SER A 6 1.83 -25.21 -5.54
N ASN A 7 2.20 -24.55 -4.45
CA ASN A 7 2.72 -25.17 -3.24
C ASN A 7 4.06 -25.92 -3.47
N LEU A 8 4.93 -25.35 -4.31
CA LEU A 8 6.31 -25.85 -4.43
C LEU A 8 7.16 -25.31 -3.29
N HIS A 9 7.95 -26.17 -2.69
CA HIS A 9 8.81 -25.83 -1.57
C HIS A 9 10.27 -25.71 -2.04
N LEU A 10 10.93 -24.63 -1.66
CA LEU A 10 12.35 -24.40 -1.92
C LEU A 10 13.02 -23.93 -0.64
N SER A 11 14.03 -24.64 -0.17
CA SER A 11 14.82 -24.20 0.98
C SER A 11 15.62 -22.94 0.61
N PRO A 12 15.68 -21.92 1.49
CA PRO A 12 16.53 -20.74 1.28
C PRO A 12 18.03 -21.07 1.17
N LYS A 13 18.43 -22.25 1.62
CA LYS A 13 19.82 -22.75 1.55
C LYS A 13 20.14 -23.48 0.25
N ASP A 14 19.12 -23.87 -0.52
CA ASP A 14 19.31 -24.62 -1.75
C ASP A 14 19.69 -23.67 -2.90
N ASN A 15 20.67 -24.07 -3.68
CA ASN A 15 21.08 -23.35 -4.89
C ASN A 15 20.40 -23.97 -6.13
N ILE A 16 19.09 -24.08 -6.11
CA ILE A 16 18.27 -24.64 -7.20
C ILE A 16 17.56 -23.48 -7.91
N THR A 17 17.64 -23.45 -9.23
CA THR A 17 16.91 -22.45 -10.01
C THR A 17 15.41 -22.78 -10.06
N TYR A 18 14.59 -21.78 -10.32
CA TYR A 18 13.14 -21.98 -10.50
C TYR A 18 12.84 -22.90 -11.69
N ASP A 19 13.65 -22.81 -12.75
CA ASP A 19 13.55 -23.67 -13.93
C ASP A 19 13.76 -25.14 -13.52
N ASP A 20 14.85 -25.44 -12.82
CA ASP A 20 15.18 -26.81 -12.39
C ASP A 20 14.09 -27.35 -11.43
N LEU A 21 13.61 -26.53 -10.52
CA LEU A 21 12.53 -26.89 -9.59
C LEU A 21 11.26 -27.31 -10.36
N ILE A 22 10.88 -26.52 -11.37
CA ILE A 22 9.70 -26.77 -12.19
C ILE A 22 9.87 -27.98 -13.09
N LEU A 23 11.02 -28.13 -13.76
CA LEU A 23 11.32 -29.27 -14.61
C LEU A 23 11.30 -30.60 -13.83
N LYS A 24 11.86 -30.58 -12.62
CA LYS A 24 11.82 -31.72 -11.70
C LYS A 24 10.39 -32.06 -11.27
N GLU A 25 9.58 -31.06 -10.92
CA GLU A 25 8.19 -31.25 -10.48
C GLU A 25 7.31 -31.80 -11.60
N LEU A 26 7.44 -31.25 -12.81
CA LEU A 26 6.66 -31.63 -13.98
C LEU A 26 7.19 -32.95 -14.63
N LYS A 27 8.42 -33.34 -14.33
CA LYS A 27 9.13 -34.47 -14.96
C LYS A 27 9.18 -34.35 -16.50
N VAL A 28 9.51 -33.15 -16.99
CA VAL A 28 9.59 -32.82 -18.41
C VAL A 28 10.95 -32.26 -18.78
N GLY A 29 11.32 -32.37 -20.06
CA GLY A 29 12.52 -31.71 -20.57
C GLY A 29 12.35 -30.20 -20.74
N LYS A 30 13.46 -29.47 -20.76
CA LYS A 30 13.48 -27.99 -20.89
C LYS A 30 12.84 -27.55 -22.23
N ASP A 31 12.93 -28.34 -23.27
CA ASP A 31 12.35 -28.13 -24.60
C ASP A 31 10.81 -28.02 -24.56
N LYS A 32 10.16 -28.58 -23.53
CA LYS A 32 8.71 -28.54 -23.35
C LYS A 32 8.21 -27.23 -22.65
N VAL A 33 9.08 -26.46 -22.03
CA VAL A 33 8.75 -25.26 -21.29
C VAL A 33 9.09 -24.03 -22.13
N LYS A 34 8.08 -23.16 -22.37
CA LYS A 34 8.24 -21.93 -23.15
C LYS A 34 8.42 -20.70 -22.26
N ASN A 35 7.63 -20.62 -21.18
CA ASN A 35 7.67 -19.48 -20.28
C ASN A 35 7.30 -19.89 -18.85
N ILE A 36 7.98 -19.29 -17.87
CA ILE A 36 7.76 -19.46 -16.43
C ILE A 36 7.51 -18.10 -15.82
N THR A 37 6.43 -17.96 -15.07
CA THR A 37 6.08 -16.74 -14.34
C THR A 37 5.81 -17.07 -12.88
N LEU A 38 6.61 -16.53 -11.95
CA LEU A 38 6.34 -16.60 -10.53
C LEU A 38 5.10 -15.74 -10.19
N VAL A 39 4.12 -16.32 -9.52
CA VAL A 39 2.84 -15.62 -9.20
C VAL A 39 2.52 -15.59 -7.72
N SER A 40 3.24 -16.38 -6.91
CA SER A 40 3.13 -16.29 -5.45
C SER A 40 4.41 -16.79 -4.79
N GLN A 41 4.86 -16.03 -3.79
CA GLN A 41 5.98 -16.38 -2.93
C GLN A 41 5.65 -16.02 -1.50
N SER A 42 5.74 -16.99 -0.60
CA SER A 42 5.63 -16.80 0.85
C SER A 42 6.72 -17.60 1.57
N ILE A 43 6.97 -17.27 2.83
CA ILE A 43 7.91 -17.99 3.70
C ILE A 43 7.08 -18.83 4.67
N ASP A 44 7.31 -20.12 4.73
CA ASP A 44 6.80 -20.98 5.79
C ASP A 44 7.89 -21.18 6.84
N ALA A 45 7.77 -20.46 7.96
CA ALA A 45 8.67 -20.50 9.10
C ALA A 45 8.03 -21.09 10.37
N ARG A 46 6.94 -21.87 10.23
CA ARG A 46 6.27 -22.51 11.37
C ARG A 46 7.16 -23.50 12.10
N LYS A 47 8.12 -24.12 11.40
CA LYS A 47 9.15 -25.00 11.96
C LYS A 47 10.51 -24.36 11.74
N LYS A 48 11.16 -23.89 12.81
CA LYS A 48 12.41 -23.12 12.73
C LYS A 48 13.63 -23.92 12.21
N ASP A 49 13.58 -25.22 12.27
CA ASP A 49 14.60 -26.16 11.74
C ASP A 49 14.32 -26.56 10.28
N ASN A 50 13.15 -26.21 9.74
CA ASN A 50 12.76 -26.57 8.38
C ASN A 50 11.94 -25.43 7.75
N ILE A 51 12.62 -24.35 7.36
CA ILE A 51 12.02 -23.17 6.72
C ILE A 51 12.18 -23.27 5.20
N PHE A 52 11.15 -22.91 4.46
CA PHE A 52 11.18 -22.90 3.01
C PHE A 52 10.30 -21.80 2.42
N TYR A 53 10.63 -21.42 1.19
CA TYR A 53 9.73 -20.65 0.36
C TYR A 53 8.62 -21.55 -0.16
N VAL A 54 7.39 -21.07 -0.09
CA VAL A 54 6.23 -21.69 -0.77
C VAL A 54 5.95 -20.87 -2.02
N LEU A 55 6.11 -21.53 -3.16
CA LEU A 55 6.11 -20.90 -4.48
C LEU A 55 4.94 -21.39 -5.32
N SER A 56 4.39 -20.49 -6.15
CA SER A 56 3.45 -20.86 -7.19
C SER A 56 3.84 -20.21 -8.51
N PHE A 57 3.72 -20.96 -9.60
CA PHE A 57 4.11 -20.52 -10.93
C PHE A 57 2.98 -20.71 -11.93
N ILE A 58 2.94 -19.85 -12.94
CA ILE A 58 2.24 -20.12 -14.19
C ILE A 58 3.30 -20.53 -15.20
N VAL A 59 3.10 -21.67 -15.83
CA VAL A 59 4.02 -22.25 -16.80
C VAL A 59 3.30 -22.46 -18.13
N GLU A 60 3.87 -21.94 -19.19
CA GLU A 60 3.41 -22.16 -20.56
C GLU A 60 4.35 -23.14 -21.25
N GLY A 61 3.78 -24.09 -21.97
CA GLY A 61 4.59 -25.08 -22.68
C GLY A 61 3.79 -26.09 -23.47
N ASP A 62 4.51 -27.00 -24.09
CA ASP A 62 3.96 -28.13 -24.86
C ASP A 62 3.87 -29.38 -23.97
N PHE A 63 2.86 -29.37 -23.08
CA PHE A 63 2.64 -30.42 -22.10
C PHE A 63 1.59 -31.44 -22.57
N ASP A 64 1.83 -32.68 -22.26
CA ASP A 64 0.84 -33.76 -22.31
C ASP A 64 -0.14 -33.58 -21.12
N SER A 65 -1.38 -34.02 -21.29
CA SER A 65 -2.40 -33.97 -20.22
C SER A 65 -2.02 -34.74 -18.96
N ARG A 66 -1.03 -35.64 -19.03
CA ARG A 66 -0.47 -36.38 -17.88
C ARG A 66 0.07 -35.45 -16.78
N VAL A 67 0.57 -34.26 -17.13
CA VAL A 67 1.06 -33.29 -16.12
C VAL A 67 -0.06 -32.87 -15.17
N LEU A 68 -1.33 -32.90 -15.60
CA LEU A 68 -2.50 -32.56 -14.77
C LEU A 68 -2.84 -33.65 -13.73
N LYS A 69 -2.20 -34.82 -13.79
CA LYS A 69 -2.30 -35.85 -12.73
C LYS A 69 -1.48 -35.48 -11.49
N ASN A 70 -0.55 -34.55 -11.61
CA ASN A 70 0.20 -34.03 -10.47
C ASN A 70 -0.73 -33.16 -9.60
N LYS A 71 -0.80 -33.47 -8.30
CA LYS A 71 -1.65 -32.78 -7.31
C LYS A 71 -1.36 -31.27 -7.16
N HIS A 72 -0.15 -30.83 -7.53
CA HIS A 72 0.27 -29.43 -7.50
C HIS A 72 -0.07 -28.68 -8.79
N VAL A 73 -0.53 -29.38 -9.83
CA VAL A 73 -0.74 -28.82 -11.17
C VAL A 73 -2.22 -28.71 -11.50
N THR A 74 -2.63 -27.52 -11.92
CA THR A 74 -3.97 -27.26 -12.43
C THR A 74 -3.91 -26.57 -13.79
N LYS A 75 -4.91 -26.77 -14.64
CA LYS A 75 -5.05 -25.99 -15.87
C LYS A 75 -5.27 -24.53 -15.49
N TYR A 76 -4.55 -23.63 -16.13
CA TYR A 76 -4.67 -22.19 -15.86
C TYR A 76 -5.50 -21.52 -16.95
N GLU A 77 -6.66 -21.02 -16.53
CA GLU A 77 -7.58 -20.26 -17.37
C GLU A 77 -7.91 -18.97 -16.60
N SER A 78 -7.13 -17.93 -16.83
CA SER A 78 -7.45 -16.62 -16.24
C SER A 78 -7.51 -15.57 -17.33
N ALA A 79 -8.59 -14.83 -17.33
CA ALA A 79 -8.67 -13.55 -18.01
C ALA A 79 -8.20 -12.46 -17.03
N PRO A 80 -7.18 -11.68 -17.35
CA PRO A 80 -6.80 -10.54 -16.52
C PRO A 80 -7.97 -9.55 -16.42
N LEU A 81 -8.14 -8.95 -15.26
CA LEU A 81 -9.10 -7.86 -15.09
C LEU A 81 -8.77 -6.75 -16.10
N ARG A 82 -9.72 -6.46 -16.97
CA ARG A 82 -9.64 -5.31 -17.88
C ARG A 82 -10.52 -4.20 -17.35
N MET A 83 -9.90 -3.11 -16.88
CA MET A 83 -10.63 -1.91 -16.48
C MET A 83 -11.32 -1.32 -17.70
N LYS A 84 -12.61 -1.01 -17.53
CA LYS A 84 -13.37 -0.27 -18.57
C LYS A 84 -13.28 1.22 -18.24
N TYR A 85 -12.85 2.00 -19.20
CA TYR A 85 -12.78 3.45 -19.12
C TYR A 85 -13.82 4.04 -20.09
N THR A 86 -14.85 4.64 -19.52
CA THR A 86 -15.88 5.34 -20.31
C THR A 86 -15.54 6.82 -20.34
N SER A 87 -15.61 7.45 -21.50
CA SER A 87 -15.36 8.88 -21.61
C SER A 87 -16.29 9.67 -20.71
N PHE A 88 -15.70 10.59 -19.97
CA PHE A 88 -16.43 11.50 -19.11
C PHE A 88 -17.04 12.63 -19.93
N ASN A 89 -18.35 12.82 -19.84
CA ASN A 89 -19.13 13.72 -20.69
C ASN A 89 -19.77 14.86 -19.88
N ASP A 90 -19.14 15.34 -18.83
CA ASP A 90 -19.60 16.52 -18.10
C ASP A 90 -18.70 17.73 -18.45
N ASN A 91 -19.29 18.90 -18.55
CA ASN A 91 -18.58 20.16 -18.77
C ASN A 91 -17.90 20.69 -17.48
N LEU A 92 -18.33 20.22 -16.32
CA LEU A 92 -17.69 20.51 -15.04
C LEU A 92 -16.70 19.41 -14.66
N ARG A 93 -15.46 19.81 -14.38
CA ARG A 93 -14.40 18.89 -14.00
C ARG A 93 -14.67 18.31 -12.60
N PRO A 94 -14.43 16.99 -12.39
CA PRO A 94 -14.47 16.42 -11.04
C PRO A 94 -13.43 17.07 -10.14
N VAL A 95 -13.77 17.29 -8.86
CA VAL A 95 -12.85 17.79 -7.85
C VAL A 95 -12.57 16.68 -6.84
N ILE A 96 -11.29 16.44 -6.58
CA ILE A 96 -10.80 15.46 -5.61
C ILE A 96 -10.09 16.21 -4.49
N VAL A 97 -10.48 15.98 -3.24
CA VAL A 97 -9.86 16.59 -2.07
C VAL A 97 -9.04 15.55 -1.33
N GLY A 98 -7.73 15.77 -1.28
CA GLY A 98 -6.72 14.87 -0.74
C GLY A 98 -6.09 13.98 -1.81
N PHE A 99 -4.75 13.92 -1.81
CA PHE A 99 -3.95 13.11 -2.73
C PHE A 99 -3.21 11.99 -2.00
N GLY A 100 -3.93 11.32 -1.07
CA GLY A 100 -3.58 10.03 -0.50
C GLY A 100 -4.04 8.87 -1.40
N PRO A 101 -3.93 7.59 -0.97
CA PRO A 101 -4.24 6.43 -1.82
C PRO A 101 -5.61 6.48 -2.50
N ALA A 102 -6.65 6.91 -1.80
CA ALA A 102 -8.00 7.06 -2.36
C ALA A 102 -8.04 8.11 -3.48
N GLY A 103 -7.48 9.30 -3.22
CA GLY A 103 -7.42 10.37 -4.21
C GLY A 103 -6.55 10.05 -5.41
N ILE A 104 -5.41 9.37 -5.21
CA ILE A 104 -4.51 8.92 -6.28
C ILE A 104 -5.23 8.02 -7.27
N PHE A 105 -5.90 6.96 -6.78
CA PHE A 105 -6.57 6.01 -7.66
C PHE A 105 -7.86 6.57 -8.25
N ALA A 106 -8.58 7.45 -7.56
CA ALA A 106 -9.70 8.21 -8.12
C ALA A 106 -9.22 9.13 -9.27
N ALA A 107 -8.15 9.89 -9.04
CA ALA A 107 -7.56 10.76 -10.05
C ALA A 107 -7.06 9.97 -11.26
N LEU A 108 -6.35 8.85 -11.04
CA LEU A 108 -5.85 7.99 -12.11
C LEU A 108 -6.98 7.43 -12.97
N TYR A 109 -8.05 6.92 -12.34
CA TYR A 109 -9.21 6.39 -13.06
C TYR A 109 -9.91 7.47 -13.88
N LEU A 110 -10.22 8.61 -13.27
CA LEU A 110 -10.90 9.74 -13.93
C LEU A 110 -10.06 10.32 -15.07
N THR A 111 -8.75 10.40 -14.89
CA THR A 111 -7.84 10.86 -15.95
C THR A 111 -7.87 9.92 -17.15
N ARG A 112 -7.95 8.61 -16.92
CA ARG A 112 -8.11 7.60 -18.00
C ARG A 112 -9.49 7.64 -18.67
N CYS A 113 -10.50 8.15 -17.96
CA CYS A 113 -11.81 8.47 -18.52
C CYS A 113 -11.85 9.84 -19.23
N ASN A 114 -10.70 10.51 -19.39
CA ASN A 114 -10.57 11.85 -19.98
C ASN A 114 -11.34 12.96 -19.22
N ALA A 115 -11.56 12.78 -17.92
CA ALA A 115 -12.30 13.72 -17.08
C ALA A 115 -11.48 14.96 -16.65
N LYS A 116 -10.15 14.92 -16.78
CA LYS A 116 -9.24 16.00 -16.39
C LYS A 116 -9.49 16.52 -14.97
N PRO A 117 -9.44 15.67 -13.92
CA PRO A 117 -9.84 16.05 -12.58
C PRO A 117 -9.00 17.21 -12.02
N ILE A 118 -9.56 17.93 -11.06
CA ILE A 118 -8.88 18.93 -10.24
C ILE A 118 -8.59 18.29 -8.88
N ILE A 119 -7.34 18.31 -8.46
CA ILE A 119 -6.90 17.72 -7.18
C ILE A 119 -6.48 18.84 -6.24
N LEU A 120 -7.12 18.89 -5.06
CA LEU A 120 -6.78 19.80 -3.98
C LEU A 120 -6.07 19.00 -2.89
N GLU A 121 -4.81 19.31 -2.64
CA GLU A 121 -4.03 18.70 -1.56
C GLU A 121 -3.59 19.79 -0.59
N ARG A 122 -3.92 19.62 0.70
CA ARG A 122 -3.63 20.64 1.73
C ARG A 122 -2.16 20.80 2.01
N GLY A 123 -1.38 19.71 1.89
CA GLY A 123 0.08 19.76 2.08
C GLY A 123 0.82 19.99 0.78
N GLY A 124 2.15 20.01 0.90
CA GLY A 124 3.06 20.28 -0.22
C GLY A 124 3.17 19.11 -1.20
N SER A 125 3.75 19.43 -2.37
CA SER A 125 4.29 18.45 -3.30
C SER A 125 5.34 17.55 -2.62
N MET A 126 5.74 16.46 -3.26
CA MET A 126 6.64 15.48 -2.64
C MET A 126 7.92 16.12 -2.11
N ASP A 127 8.53 17.00 -2.89
CA ASP A 127 9.81 17.63 -2.52
C ASP A 127 9.62 18.62 -1.35
N GLU A 128 8.57 19.44 -1.37
CA GLU A 128 8.20 20.37 -0.28
C GLU A 128 7.85 19.61 1.00
N ARG A 129 7.11 18.51 0.85
CA ARG A 129 6.69 17.68 1.97
C ARG A 129 7.88 16.99 2.64
N ILE A 130 8.87 16.50 1.87
CA ILE A 130 10.11 15.95 2.41
C ILE A 130 10.83 17.00 3.25
N ALA A 131 10.90 18.26 2.78
CA ALA A 131 11.50 19.35 3.52
C ALA A 131 10.75 19.62 4.84
N SER A 132 9.41 19.74 4.81
CA SER A 132 8.58 19.94 6.01
C SER A 132 8.72 18.82 7.04
N VAL A 133 8.74 17.57 6.58
CA VAL A 133 8.93 16.40 7.46
C VAL A 133 10.31 16.40 8.10
N ASN A 134 11.36 16.68 7.32
CA ASN A 134 12.73 16.76 7.83
C ASN A 134 12.89 17.90 8.85
N GLU A 135 12.27 19.05 8.60
CA GLU A 135 12.24 20.18 9.53
C GLU A 135 11.57 19.79 10.86
N PHE A 136 10.43 19.09 10.79
CA PHE A 136 9.75 18.60 11.97
C PHE A 136 10.58 17.57 12.76
N LEU A 137 11.18 16.61 12.08
CA LEU A 137 11.98 15.58 12.74
C LEU A 137 13.25 16.16 13.39
N LYS A 138 13.88 17.14 12.74
CA LYS A 138 15.13 17.77 13.21
C LYS A 138 14.88 18.83 14.27
N ASN A 139 14.01 19.79 13.97
CA ASN A 139 13.85 21.03 14.74
C ASN A 139 12.53 21.08 15.54
N LYS A 140 11.72 20.01 15.49
CA LYS A 140 10.42 19.90 16.18
C LYS A 140 9.40 20.95 15.73
N LYS A 141 9.59 21.56 14.56
CA LYS A 141 8.69 22.55 13.98
C LYS A 141 7.66 21.86 13.11
N LEU A 142 6.45 21.67 13.67
CA LEU A 142 5.35 21.05 12.97
C LEU A 142 4.66 22.03 12.02
N ASP A 143 4.51 21.64 10.76
CA ASP A 143 3.55 22.26 9.84
C ASP A 143 2.25 21.44 9.89
N SER A 144 1.17 22.05 10.38
CA SER A 144 -0.15 21.40 10.51
C SER A 144 -0.81 21.08 9.16
N ASN A 145 -0.34 21.65 8.06
CA ASN A 145 -0.87 21.40 6.73
C ASN A 145 0.03 20.47 5.90
N SER A 146 1.36 20.39 6.17
CA SER A 146 2.29 19.57 5.40
C SER A 146 3.19 18.77 6.34
N ASN A 147 2.89 17.48 6.53
CA ASN A 147 3.55 16.63 7.54
C ASN A 147 3.48 15.14 7.15
N ILE A 148 3.63 14.24 8.13
CA ILE A 148 3.53 12.79 7.93
C ILE A 148 2.11 12.33 7.50
N GLN A 149 1.07 13.09 7.83
CA GLN A 149 -0.32 12.74 7.50
C GLN A 149 -0.79 13.39 6.21
N PHE A 150 -0.38 14.63 5.96
CA PHE A 150 -0.84 15.47 4.86
C PHE A 150 0.27 15.77 3.87
N GLY A 151 -0.11 15.89 2.60
CA GLY A 151 0.74 16.16 1.46
C GLY A 151 0.70 15.05 0.42
N GLU A 152 1.37 15.24 -0.69
CA GLU A 152 1.41 14.32 -1.83
C GLU A 152 1.66 12.87 -1.40
N GLY A 153 0.77 11.95 -1.75
CA GLY A 153 0.83 10.52 -1.44
C GLY A 153 0.19 10.12 -0.11
N GLY A 154 -0.23 11.07 0.74
CA GLY A 154 -0.85 10.79 2.04
C GLY A 154 0.09 10.14 3.05
N ALA A 155 -0.46 9.63 4.16
CA ALA A 155 0.31 9.08 5.28
C ALA A 155 1.19 7.86 4.90
N GLY A 156 0.80 7.10 3.87
CA GLY A 156 1.54 5.93 3.41
C GLY A 156 2.95 6.23 2.91
N THR A 157 3.18 7.43 2.39
CA THR A 157 4.47 7.84 1.80
C THR A 157 5.62 7.86 2.81
N PHE A 158 5.33 8.14 4.07
CA PHE A 158 6.30 8.15 5.17
C PHE A 158 6.04 7.00 6.14
N SER A 159 5.96 5.78 5.60
CA SER A 159 5.74 4.54 6.33
C SER A 159 6.65 3.42 5.79
N ASP A 160 6.36 2.16 6.10
CA ASP A 160 7.01 1.00 5.47
C ASP A 160 6.49 0.74 4.03
N GLY A 161 5.41 1.39 3.62
CA GLY A 161 4.83 1.17 2.29
C GLY A 161 4.26 -0.23 2.10
N LYS A 162 3.67 -0.82 3.14
CA LYS A 162 2.99 -2.13 3.05
C LYS A 162 1.76 -2.05 2.16
N LEU A 163 1.58 -3.07 1.34
CA LEU A 163 0.45 -3.23 0.43
C LEU A 163 -0.44 -4.42 0.81
N GLN A 164 -0.38 -4.85 2.06
CA GLN A 164 -1.18 -5.98 2.54
C GLN A 164 -2.65 -5.59 2.69
N THR A 165 -3.52 -6.49 2.28
CA THR A 165 -4.97 -6.37 2.44
C THR A 165 -5.58 -7.72 2.78
N ASN A 166 -6.70 -7.71 3.50
CA ASN A 166 -7.53 -8.90 3.74
C ASN A 166 -8.67 -9.00 2.72
N ALA A 167 -8.78 -8.05 1.78
CA ALA A 167 -9.75 -8.13 0.71
C ALA A 167 -9.35 -9.21 -0.31
N HIS A 168 -10.36 -9.81 -0.93
CA HIS A 168 -10.20 -10.76 -2.04
C HIS A 168 -10.90 -10.17 -3.27
N ASP A 169 -10.24 -9.17 -3.90
CA ASP A 169 -10.80 -8.42 -5.02
C ASP A 169 -9.83 -8.44 -6.21
N PRO A 170 -10.30 -8.69 -7.44
CA PRO A 170 -9.47 -8.62 -8.65
C PRO A 170 -8.76 -7.27 -8.84
N LEU A 171 -9.27 -6.18 -8.27
CA LEU A 171 -8.63 -4.85 -8.30
C LEU A 171 -7.27 -4.82 -7.57
N ILE A 172 -7.00 -5.74 -6.64
CA ILE A 172 -5.69 -5.82 -5.98
C ILE A 172 -4.58 -6.02 -7.01
N SER A 173 -4.75 -6.97 -7.91
CA SER A 173 -3.79 -7.21 -8.99
C SER A 173 -3.63 -5.98 -9.89
N TYR A 174 -4.72 -5.29 -10.21
CA TYR A 174 -4.68 -4.04 -10.97
C TYR A 174 -3.85 -2.97 -10.25
N ILE A 175 -4.10 -2.73 -8.96
CA ILE A 175 -3.39 -1.73 -8.15
C ILE A 175 -1.89 -2.03 -8.08
N LEU A 176 -1.50 -3.29 -7.81
CA LEU A 176 -0.10 -3.70 -7.76
C LEU A 176 0.61 -3.50 -9.10
N ASN A 177 -0.05 -3.84 -10.21
CA ASN A 177 0.49 -3.62 -11.55
C ASN A 177 0.63 -2.13 -11.88
N GLU A 178 -0.30 -1.28 -11.42
CA GLU A 178 -0.14 0.16 -11.58
C GLU A 178 1.07 0.69 -10.81
N PHE A 179 1.27 0.28 -9.57
CA PHE A 179 2.48 0.67 -8.84
C PHE A 179 3.76 0.24 -9.56
N VAL A 180 3.81 -0.99 -10.09
CA VAL A 180 4.97 -1.47 -10.88
C VAL A 180 5.14 -0.65 -12.17
N ARG A 181 4.05 -0.29 -12.84
CA ARG A 181 4.07 0.57 -14.03
C ARG A 181 4.74 1.92 -13.78
N TYR A 182 4.55 2.47 -12.58
CA TYR A 182 5.13 3.75 -12.17
C TYR A 182 6.45 3.62 -11.41
N GLY A 183 7.05 2.43 -11.38
CA GLY A 183 8.42 2.21 -10.90
C GLY A 183 8.56 1.49 -9.57
N ALA A 184 7.48 0.89 -9.04
CA ALA A 184 7.61 0.02 -7.87
C ALA A 184 8.37 -1.28 -8.22
N PRO A 185 9.03 -1.90 -7.23
CA PRO A 185 9.69 -3.19 -7.40
C PRO A 185 8.71 -4.27 -7.89
N LYS A 186 9.12 -5.06 -8.89
CA LYS A 186 8.25 -6.09 -9.51
C LYS A 186 7.81 -7.21 -8.57
N ASN A 187 8.59 -7.47 -7.52
CA ASN A 187 8.28 -8.51 -6.54
C ASN A 187 6.97 -8.27 -5.77
N ILE A 188 6.48 -7.04 -5.68
CA ILE A 188 5.19 -6.76 -5.04
C ILE A 188 4.01 -7.50 -5.69
N ILE A 189 4.14 -7.95 -6.93
CA ILE A 189 3.10 -8.68 -7.65
C ILE A 189 2.92 -10.10 -7.10
N TYR A 190 4.00 -10.73 -6.63
CA TYR A 190 3.99 -12.14 -6.23
C TYR A 190 4.33 -12.38 -4.76
N GLU A 191 4.87 -11.43 -4.04
CA GLU A 191 5.12 -11.58 -2.60
C GLU A 191 3.81 -11.58 -1.81
N SER A 192 3.69 -12.49 -0.85
CA SER A 192 2.52 -12.58 0.04
C SER A 192 2.41 -11.41 1.01
N MET A 193 3.54 -10.75 1.31
CA MET A 193 3.64 -9.60 2.19
C MET A 193 4.33 -8.43 1.46
N PRO A 194 3.71 -7.89 0.38
CA PRO A 194 4.34 -6.92 -0.48
C PRO A 194 4.53 -5.57 0.23
N HIS A 195 5.67 -4.93 -0.05
CA HIS A 195 5.96 -3.58 0.42
C HIS A 195 6.80 -2.83 -0.62
N ILE A 196 6.73 -1.52 -0.61
CA ILE A 196 7.46 -0.67 -1.56
C ILE A 196 8.63 0.05 -0.88
N GLY A 197 8.53 0.32 0.42
CA GLY A 197 9.45 1.19 1.15
C GLY A 197 9.18 2.67 0.91
N THR A 198 9.51 3.51 1.90
CA THR A 198 9.29 4.95 1.81
C THR A 198 10.09 5.61 0.69
N ASP A 199 11.29 5.12 0.41
CA ASP A 199 12.21 5.58 -0.62
C ASP A 199 11.66 5.41 -2.03
N ASN A 200 11.19 4.20 -2.38
CA ASN A 200 10.62 3.93 -3.69
C ASN A 200 9.22 4.54 -3.85
N LEU A 201 8.40 4.49 -2.80
CA LEU A 201 7.01 4.95 -2.89
C LEU A 201 6.90 6.43 -3.25
N ARG A 202 7.81 7.27 -2.75
CA ARG A 202 7.89 8.70 -3.12
C ARG A 202 8.03 8.90 -4.63
N ASN A 203 8.93 8.15 -5.26
CA ASN A 203 9.15 8.21 -6.71
C ASN A 203 7.96 7.69 -7.49
N VAL A 204 7.35 6.58 -7.04
CA VAL A 204 6.15 6.00 -7.67
C VAL A 204 5.00 7.01 -7.69
N ILE A 205 4.70 7.64 -6.56
CA ILE A 205 3.63 8.63 -6.45
C ILE A 205 3.90 9.85 -7.34
N LYS A 206 5.14 10.37 -7.34
CA LYS A 206 5.55 11.47 -8.21
C LYS A 206 5.36 11.13 -9.69
N ASN A 207 5.75 9.93 -10.12
CA ASN A 207 5.56 9.47 -11.49
C ASN A 207 4.06 9.33 -11.86
N MET A 208 3.23 8.84 -10.94
CA MET A 208 1.77 8.79 -11.14
C MET A 208 1.19 10.18 -11.34
N ARG A 209 1.57 11.16 -10.53
CA ARG A 209 1.14 12.55 -10.68
C ARG A 209 1.54 13.12 -12.04
N LEU A 210 2.80 12.99 -12.42
CA LEU A 210 3.32 13.53 -13.69
C LEU A 210 2.58 12.95 -14.91
N ASP A 211 2.27 11.66 -14.94
CA ASP A 211 1.43 11.06 -16.00
C ASP A 211 0.02 11.66 -16.02
N MET A 212 -0.60 11.87 -14.86
CA MET A 212 -1.92 12.48 -14.78
C MET A 212 -1.93 13.95 -15.21
N GLU A 213 -0.90 14.74 -14.87
CA GLU A 213 -0.73 16.13 -15.33
C GLU A 213 -0.59 16.19 -16.84
N GLN A 214 0.22 15.32 -17.44
CA GLN A 214 0.36 15.23 -18.90
C GLN A 214 -0.98 14.91 -19.61
N ARG A 215 -1.89 14.23 -18.91
CA ARG A 215 -3.24 13.91 -19.41
C ARG A 215 -4.28 14.97 -19.07
N GLY A 216 -3.88 16.12 -18.49
CA GLY A 216 -4.73 17.27 -18.23
C GLY A 216 -5.36 17.34 -16.85
N ALA A 217 -4.96 16.51 -15.88
CA ALA A 217 -5.30 16.72 -14.48
C ALA A 217 -4.60 17.97 -13.95
N SER A 218 -5.24 18.69 -13.01
CA SER A 218 -4.64 19.87 -12.38
C SER A 218 -4.45 19.63 -10.90
N PHE A 219 -3.25 19.90 -10.41
CA PHE A 219 -2.89 19.70 -9.00
C PHE A 219 -2.67 21.05 -8.32
N TYR A 220 -3.34 21.23 -7.20
CA TYR A 220 -3.20 22.39 -6.33
C TYR A 220 -2.69 21.92 -4.98
N PHE A 221 -1.38 22.02 -4.78
CA PHE A 221 -0.74 21.76 -3.49
C PHE A 221 -0.85 22.97 -2.57
N ASN A 222 -0.60 22.79 -1.26
CA ASN A 222 -0.78 23.79 -0.24
C ASN A 222 -2.18 24.44 -0.28
N THR A 223 -3.17 23.65 -0.72
CA THR A 223 -4.52 24.13 -1.00
C THR A 223 -5.54 23.26 -0.26
N LYS A 224 -5.96 23.77 0.91
CA LYS A 224 -6.94 23.10 1.77
C LYS A 224 -8.37 23.45 1.34
N LEU A 225 -9.26 22.46 1.34
CA LEU A 225 -10.70 22.68 1.29
C LEU A 225 -11.14 23.32 2.62
N ASN A 226 -11.59 24.57 2.57
CA ASN A 226 -12.02 25.33 3.74
C ASN A 226 -13.52 25.25 3.95
N GLU A 227 -14.30 25.23 2.86
CA GLU A 227 -15.76 25.29 2.89
C GLU A 227 -16.36 24.60 1.66
N ILE A 228 -17.62 24.17 1.78
CA ILE A 228 -18.45 23.73 0.65
C ILE A 228 -19.75 24.53 0.64
N ALA A 229 -20.25 24.82 -0.56
CA ALA A 229 -21.59 25.34 -0.75
C ALA A 229 -22.36 24.47 -1.73
N PHE A 230 -23.57 24.09 -1.38
CA PHE A 230 -24.45 23.35 -2.28
C PHE A 230 -25.19 24.32 -3.18
N GLU A 231 -25.17 24.06 -4.47
CA GLU A 231 -25.88 24.83 -5.49
C GLU A 231 -26.87 23.92 -6.22
N ASP A 232 -27.84 24.49 -6.94
CA ASP A 232 -28.89 23.72 -7.65
C ASP A 232 -28.31 22.68 -8.63
N ASP A 233 -27.15 22.97 -9.23
CA ASP A 233 -26.53 22.12 -10.25
C ASP A 233 -25.15 21.60 -9.86
N GLY A 234 -24.82 21.56 -8.56
CA GLY A 234 -23.56 21.01 -8.10
C GLY A 234 -23.09 21.49 -6.73
N VAL A 235 -21.80 21.40 -6.50
CA VAL A 235 -21.13 21.80 -5.27
C VAL A 235 -20.00 22.77 -5.60
N LEU A 236 -19.88 23.81 -4.83
CA LEU A 236 -18.73 24.72 -4.86
C LEU A 236 -17.74 24.31 -3.78
N ALA A 237 -16.56 23.87 -4.16
CA ALA A 237 -15.43 23.56 -3.28
C ALA A 237 -14.59 24.84 -3.09
N ILE A 238 -14.58 25.38 -1.88
CA ILE A 238 -13.99 26.69 -1.57
C ILE A 238 -12.70 26.52 -0.80
N THR A 239 -11.64 27.16 -1.28
CA THR A 239 -10.32 27.25 -0.63
C THR A 239 -10.11 28.68 -0.11
N SER A 240 -8.92 28.98 0.43
CA SER A 240 -8.58 30.35 0.86
C SER A 240 -8.49 31.37 -0.29
N SER A 241 -8.22 30.92 -1.52
CA SER A 241 -7.93 31.80 -2.66
C SER A 241 -8.76 31.51 -3.91
N MET A 242 -9.42 30.36 -3.97
CA MET A 242 -10.14 29.88 -5.17
C MET A 242 -11.40 29.15 -4.77
N ALA A 243 -12.33 29.06 -5.73
CA ALA A 243 -13.50 28.19 -5.61
C ALA A 243 -13.66 27.39 -6.91
N PHE A 244 -14.04 26.12 -6.78
CA PHE A 244 -14.18 25.19 -7.88
C PHE A 244 -15.61 24.62 -7.90
N LYS A 245 -16.35 24.91 -8.95
CA LYS A 245 -17.68 24.33 -9.16
C LYS A 245 -17.55 22.94 -9.77
N THR A 246 -18.25 21.98 -9.20
CA THR A 246 -18.26 20.59 -9.67
C THR A 246 -19.60 19.91 -9.37
N ARG A 247 -19.97 18.90 -10.19
CA ARG A 247 -21.03 17.93 -9.85
C ARG A 247 -20.50 16.71 -9.12
N HIS A 248 -19.16 16.53 -9.11
CA HIS A 248 -18.51 15.35 -8.56
C HIS A 248 -17.39 15.75 -7.62
N LEU A 249 -17.72 15.88 -6.33
CA LEU A 249 -16.77 16.14 -5.27
C LEU A 249 -16.40 14.82 -4.59
N ILE A 250 -15.13 14.42 -4.70
CA ILE A 250 -14.60 13.21 -4.10
C ILE A 250 -13.73 13.59 -2.90
N LEU A 251 -14.09 13.09 -1.72
CA LEU A 251 -13.41 13.41 -0.47
C LEU A 251 -12.48 12.25 -0.05
N GLY A 252 -11.18 12.40 -0.30
CA GLY A 252 -10.13 11.46 0.10
C GLY A 252 -9.29 11.97 1.28
N LEU A 253 -9.94 12.49 2.33
CA LEU A 253 -9.37 13.32 3.39
C LEU A 253 -8.37 12.61 4.32
N GLY A 254 -8.44 11.27 4.42
CA GLY A 254 -7.75 10.53 5.48
C GLY A 254 -8.39 10.78 6.85
N HIS A 255 -7.88 10.12 7.89
CA HIS A 255 -8.50 10.16 9.22
C HIS A 255 -8.11 11.40 10.05
N SER A 256 -7.06 12.14 9.68
CA SER A 256 -6.50 13.23 10.49
C SER A 256 -7.07 14.62 10.17
N ALA A 257 -7.88 14.78 9.12
CA ALA A 257 -8.44 16.06 8.69
C ALA A 257 -9.64 16.49 9.54
N ARG A 258 -9.45 16.60 10.86
CA ARG A 258 -10.52 16.89 11.83
C ARG A 258 -11.23 18.22 11.58
N ASP A 259 -10.49 19.23 11.15
CA ASP A 259 -11.04 20.54 10.76
C ASP A 259 -12.02 20.41 9.58
N THR A 260 -11.67 19.63 8.56
CA THR A 260 -12.53 19.37 7.41
C THR A 260 -13.75 18.53 7.80
N PHE A 261 -13.59 17.51 8.67
CA PHE A 261 -14.74 16.77 9.20
C PHE A 261 -15.70 17.66 10.00
N LYS A 262 -15.17 18.58 10.82
CA LYS A 262 -16.00 19.54 11.53
C LYS A 262 -16.77 20.48 10.59
N MET A 263 -16.15 20.90 9.49
CA MET A 263 -16.79 21.70 8.45
C MET A 263 -17.92 20.89 7.78
N LEU A 264 -17.65 19.66 7.34
CA LEU A 264 -18.67 18.79 6.72
C LEU A 264 -19.85 18.51 7.67
N TYR A 265 -19.57 18.31 8.95
CA TYR A 265 -20.63 18.13 9.96
C TYR A 265 -21.56 19.35 10.08
N LYS A 266 -21.02 20.56 9.98
CA LYS A 266 -21.81 21.80 9.98
C LYS A 266 -22.71 21.94 8.76
N HIS A 267 -22.41 21.25 7.68
CA HIS A 267 -23.23 21.17 6.46
C HIS A 267 -24.16 19.95 6.44
N ASP A 268 -24.45 19.36 7.60
CA ASP A 268 -25.35 18.21 7.75
C ASP A 268 -24.94 16.99 6.91
N VAL A 269 -23.65 16.89 6.55
CA VAL A 269 -23.14 15.68 5.90
C VAL A 269 -23.19 14.54 6.92
N LYS A 270 -23.96 13.49 6.60
CA LYS A 270 -24.16 12.36 7.50
C LYS A 270 -22.83 11.69 7.86
N MET A 271 -22.57 11.54 9.15
CA MET A 271 -21.40 10.86 9.69
C MET A 271 -21.82 9.87 10.77
N GLU A 272 -21.03 8.79 10.88
CA GLU A 272 -21.21 7.75 11.89
C GLU A 272 -19.91 7.59 12.68
N PRO A 273 -19.97 7.45 14.02
CA PRO A 273 -18.80 7.17 14.83
C PRO A 273 -18.28 5.78 14.50
N LYS A 274 -16.96 5.60 14.54
CA LYS A 274 -16.30 4.30 14.37
C LYS A 274 -15.42 3.97 15.55
N SER A 275 -15.42 2.71 15.94
CA SER A 275 -14.46 2.17 16.90
C SER A 275 -13.03 2.41 16.39
N PHE A 276 -12.11 2.66 17.31
CA PHE A 276 -10.72 2.89 17.04
C PHE A 276 -9.83 2.09 17.99
N SER A 277 -8.53 2.12 17.75
CA SER A 277 -7.56 1.46 18.61
C SER A 277 -6.49 2.43 19.05
N MET A 278 -6.11 2.35 20.32
CA MET A 278 -5.05 3.14 20.93
C MET A 278 -4.02 2.23 21.59
N GLY A 279 -2.80 2.73 21.72
CA GLY A 279 -1.73 2.02 22.39
C GLY A 279 -0.39 2.71 22.26
N VAL A 280 0.66 1.92 22.33
CA VAL A 280 2.04 2.39 22.32
C VAL A 280 2.79 1.74 21.16
N ARG A 281 3.91 2.33 20.77
CA ARG A 281 4.84 1.70 19.83
C ARG A 281 6.05 1.20 20.60
N ILE A 282 6.42 -0.07 20.35
CA ILE A 282 7.59 -0.74 20.91
C ILE A 282 8.68 -0.85 19.84
N GLU A 283 9.91 -0.79 20.26
CA GLU A 283 11.09 -0.94 19.41
C GLU A 283 12.04 -2.00 19.98
N HIS A 284 12.70 -2.73 19.11
CA HIS A 284 13.64 -3.81 19.47
C HIS A 284 14.63 -4.04 18.34
N LYS A 285 15.73 -4.76 18.62
CA LYS A 285 16.73 -5.09 17.61
C LYS A 285 16.12 -5.98 16.51
N ARG A 286 16.34 -5.61 15.24
CA ARG A 286 15.90 -6.38 14.07
C ARG A 286 16.48 -7.79 14.09
N GLU A 287 17.76 -7.93 14.43
CA GLU A 287 18.44 -9.23 14.48
C GLU A 287 17.79 -10.17 15.49
N PHE A 288 17.42 -9.66 16.67
CA PHE A 288 16.69 -10.44 17.66
C PHE A 288 15.39 -11.04 17.09
N ILE A 289 14.62 -10.25 16.34
CA ILE A 289 13.40 -10.73 15.71
C ILE A 289 13.71 -11.74 14.60
N ASN A 290 14.73 -11.49 13.78
CA ASN A 290 15.14 -12.41 12.73
C ASN A 290 15.52 -13.78 13.31
N GLN A 291 16.33 -13.82 14.36
CA GLN A 291 16.72 -15.04 15.05
C GLN A 291 15.52 -15.75 15.70
N MET A 292 14.64 -14.99 16.35
CA MET A 292 13.42 -15.54 16.96
C MET A 292 12.49 -16.18 15.94
N GLN A 293 12.33 -15.57 14.78
CA GLN A 293 11.41 -16.06 13.75
C GLN A 293 12.02 -17.19 12.90
N TYR A 294 13.30 -17.08 12.57
CA TYR A 294 13.94 -17.92 11.55
C TYR A 294 15.02 -18.87 12.08
N GLY A 295 15.38 -18.79 13.38
CA GLY A 295 16.46 -19.64 13.91
C GLY A 295 17.73 -19.54 13.04
N ASN A 296 18.33 -20.67 12.68
CA ASN A 296 19.55 -20.74 11.88
C ASN A 296 19.36 -20.37 10.38
N PHE A 297 18.16 -19.99 9.96
CA PHE A 297 17.89 -19.54 8.60
C PHE A 297 17.92 -18.02 8.45
N PHE A 298 18.09 -17.26 9.53
CA PHE A 298 17.88 -15.80 9.52
C PHE A 298 18.82 -15.05 8.56
N THR A 299 20.00 -15.59 8.25
CA THR A 299 20.95 -14.98 7.31
C THR A 299 20.58 -15.20 5.83
N TYR A 300 19.69 -16.14 5.54
CA TYR A 300 19.24 -16.49 4.19
C TYR A 300 17.88 -15.87 3.82
N LEU A 301 17.25 -15.18 4.77
CA LEU A 301 15.89 -14.70 4.64
C LEU A 301 15.80 -13.18 4.80
N PRO A 302 14.79 -12.52 4.22
CA PRO A 302 14.58 -11.10 4.41
C PRO A 302 14.27 -10.79 5.88
N ALA A 303 14.29 -9.51 6.24
CA ALA A 303 13.95 -9.06 7.59
C ALA A 303 12.60 -9.62 8.04
N ALA A 304 12.60 -10.27 9.20
CA ALA A 304 11.44 -10.97 9.74
C ALA A 304 10.36 -9.98 10.23
N SER A 305 9.11 -10.35 10.03
CA SER A 305 7.96 -9.68 10.60
C SER A 305 7.19 -10.59 11.54
N TYR A 306 6.39 -10.00 12.43
CA TYR A 306 5.47 -10.74 13.28
C TYR A 306 4.11 -10.06 13.36
N LYS A 307 3.10 -10.86 13.67
CA LYS A 307 1.75 -10.42 13.99
C LYS A 307 1.25 -11.25 15.17
N SER A 308 0.75 -10.59 16.19
CA SER A 308 0.20 -11.24 17.40
C SER A 308 -1.12 -10.57 17.78
N ALA A 309 -2.04 -11.36 18.30
CA ALA A 309 -3.29 -10.86 18.85
C ALA A 309 -3.70 -11.73 20.03
N VAL A 310 -4.23 -11.10 21.07
CA VAL A 310 -4.78 -11.76 22.25
C VAL A 310 -6.16 -11.20 22.54
N HIS A 311 -7.14 -12.10 22.74
CA HIS A 311 -8.46 -11.73 23.19
C HIS A 311 -8.49 -11.77 24.72
N LEU A 312 -8.82 -10.65 25.33
CA LEU A 312 -8.90 -10.52 26.78
C LEU A 312 -10.27 -10.99 27.29
N PRO A 313 -10.36 -11.47 28.56
CA PRO A 313 -11.65 -11.85 29.18
C PRO A 313 -12.67 -10.71 29.22
N THR A 314 -12.21 -9.45 29.13
CA THR A 314 -13.05 -8.25 29.07
C THR A 314 -13.75 -8.04 27.72
N GLY A 315 -13.56 -8.94 26.75
CA GLY A 315 -14.07 -8.81 25.39
C GLY A 315 -13.23 -7.90 24.46
N ARG A 316 -12.21 -7.24 25.00
CA ARG A 316 -11.28 -6.40 24.20
C ARG A 316 -10.19 -7.26 23.58
N SER A 317 -9.62 -6.76 22.48
CA SER A 317 -8.48 -7.38 21.82
C SER A 317 -7.23 -6.48 21.98
N LEU A 318 -6.12 -7.10 22.37
CA LEU A 318 -4.79 -6.51 22.31
C LEU A 318 -4.05 -7.12 21.13
N TYR A 319 -3.46 -6.30 20.26
CA TYR A 319 -2.80 -6.82 19.06
C TYR A 319 -1.65 -5.94 18.59
N THR A 320 -0.71 -6.58 17.88
CA THR A 320 0.37 -5.86 17.19
C THR A 320 -0.13 -5.31 15.86
N PHE A 321 0.31 -4.11 15.51
CA PHE A 321 -0.11 -3.45 14.29
C PHE A 321 1.06 -2.74 13.61
N CYS A 322 1.05 -2.76 12.28
CA CYS A 322 2.04 -2.05 11.46
C CYS A 322 3.48 -2.30 11.93
N MET A 323 3.87 -3.57 12.14
CA MET A 323 5.24 -3.96 12.45
C MET A 323 6.15 -3.59 11.27
N CYS A 324 7.20 -2.81 11.52
CA CYS A 324 8.15 -2.31 10.53
C CYS A 324 9.52 -2.96 10.75
N PRO A 325 9.87 -4.03 10.00
CA PRO A 325 11.19 -4.63 10.06
C PRO A 325 12.26 -3.65 9.56
N GLY A 326 13.40 -3.57 10.23
CA GLY A 326 14.48 -2.68 9.82
C GLY A 326 14.08 -1.21 9.73
N GLY A 327 13.06 -0.79 10.47
CA GLY A 327 12.52 0.56 10.44
C GLY A 327 12.75 1.32 11.73
N THR A 328 12.48 2.61 11.71
CA THR A 328 12.57 3.54 12.82
C THR A 328 11.19 4.02 13.26
N VAL A 329 11.06 4.34 14.54
CA VAL A 329 9.90 5.04 15.07
C VAL A 329 10.02 6.53 14.73
N ILE A 330 8.98 7.12 14.18
CA ILE A 330 8.92 8.53 13.82
C ILE A 330 7.75 9.23 14.50
N ALA A 331 7.92 10.53 14.81
CA ALA A 331 6.84 11.39 15.20
C ALA A 331 5.91 11.64 14.01
N SER A 332 4.62 11.46 14.18
CA SER A 332 3.61 11.49 13.12
C SER A 332 2.41 12.38 13.47
N SER A 333 2.60 13.33 14.37
CA SER A 333 1.58 14.31 14.76
C SER A 333 1.21 15.20 13.56
N SER A 334 -0.05 15.59 13.50
CA SER A 334 -0.59 16.55 12.51
C SER A 334 -1.21 17.78 13.18
N GLU A 335 -1.31 17.77 14.50
CA GLU A 335 -1.82 18.88 15.32
C GLU A 335 -0.79 19.21 16.40
N PRO A 336 -0.67 20.50 16.78
CA PRO A 336 0.18 20.91 17.90
C PRO A 336 -0.22 20.20 19.19
N GLU A 337 0.74 20.06 20.11
CA GLU A 337 0.53 19.48 21.44
C GLU A 337 -0.02 18.05 21.46
N THR A 338 0.06 17.34 20.35
CA THR A 338 -0.33 15.92 20.26
C THR A 338 0.88 15.03 20.06
N ILE A 339 0.80 13.79 20.58
CA ILE A 339 1.82 12.77 20.39
C ILE A 339 1.21 11.63 19.58
N VAL A 340 1.70 11.45 18.36
CA VAL A 340 1.35 10.32 17.49
C VAL A 340 2.65 9.75 16.94
N THR A 341 2.76 8.42 16.93
CA THR A 341 3.94 7.73 16.40
C THR A 341 3.58 6.81 15.24
N ASN A 342 4.48 6.69 14.29
CA ASN A 342 4.40 5.73 13.21
C ASN A 342 5.74 4.98 13.06
N GLY A 343 5.76 3.90 12.28
CA GLY A 343 6.99 3.23 11.84
C GLY A 343 7.26 3.53 10.38
N MET A 344 8.52 3.75 10.05
CA MET A 344 8.96 4.02 8.69
C MET A 344 10.18 3.15 8.38
N SER A 345 10.22 2.55 7.20
CA SER A 345 11.39 1.82 6.71
C SER A 345 11.59 2.03 5.21
N VAL A 346 12.84 1.91 4.79
CA VAL A 346 13.20 1.83 3.38
C VAL A 346 12.88 0.44 2.83
N TYR A 347 12.88 0.30 1.52
CA TYR A 347 12.62 -0.97 0.84
C TYR A 347 13.54 -2.11 1.31
N ALA A 348 14.82 -1.82 1.51
CA ALA A 348 15.80 -2.81 1.95
C ALA A 348 15.57 -3.34 3.37
N ARG A 349 14.78 -2.64 4.22
CA ARG A 349 14.51 -3.03 5.62
C ARG A 349 15.77 -3.38 6.42
N ASN A 350 16.88 -2.68 6.15
CA ASN A 350 18.21 -2.98 6.68
C ASN A 350 18.61 -2.14 7.89
N GLY A 351 17.69 -1.35 8.47
CA GLY A 351 17.93 -0.61 9.70
C GLY A 351 18.25 -1.54 10.88
N GLU A 352 18.88 -0.99 11.91
CA GLU A 352 19.33 -1.73 13.11
C GLU A 352 18.14 -2.29 13.90
N ASN A 353 17.07 -1.52 14.00
CA ASN A 353 15.90 -1.85 14.80
C ASN A 353 14.72 -2.31 13.94
N ALA A 354 13.74 -2.86 14.61
CA ALA A 354 12.40 -3.12 14.14
C ALA A 354 11.42 -2.56 15.18
N ASN A 355 10.21 -2.20 14.75
CA ASN A 355 9.22 -1.66 15.67
C ASN A 355 7.79 -2.10 15.31
N SER A 356 6.89 -2.06 16.29
CA SER A 356 5.47 -2.37 16.09
C SER A 356 4.61 -1.55 17.04
N ALA A 357 3.42 -1.16 16.61
CA ALA A 357 2.41 -0.74 17.56
C ALA A 357 1.86 -1.94 18.32
N VAL A 358 1.50 -1.73 19.59
CA VAL A 358 0.70 -2.63 20.43
C VAL A 358 -0.55 -1.86 20.79
N LEU A 359 -1.68 -2.28 20.24
CA LEU A 359 -2.93 -1.54 20.27
C LEU A 359 -4.02 -2.33 21.01
N MET A 360 -4.87 -1.61 21.71
CA MET A 360 -6.11 -2.12 22.28
C MET A 360 -7.31 -1.46 21.61
N GLN A 361 -8.30 -2.27 21.27
CA GLN A 361 -9.53 -1.80 20.65
C GLN A 361 -10.42 -1.07 21.67
N HIS A 362 -10.92 0.08 21.27
CA HIS A 362 -11.94 0.86 21.98
C HIS A 362 -13.24 0.84 21.17
N TYR A 363 -14.30 0.50 21.85
CA TYR A 363 -15.68 0.53 21.31
C TYR A 363 -16.37 1.82 21.71
N TRP A 364 -17.25 2.30 20.88
CA TRP A 364 -18.20 3.34 21.19
C TRP A 364 -19.44 2.76 21.87
#